data_096044693c0340660362d6db079dd335
#
_entry.id   096044693c0340660362d6db079dd335
#
_cell.length_a   1.000
_cell.length_b   1.000
_cell.length_c   1.000
_cell.angle_alpha   90.00
_cell.angle_beta   90.00
_cell.angle_gamma   90.00
#
_symmetry.space_group_name_H-M   'P 1'
#
loop_
_entity.id
_entity.type
_entity.pdbx_description
1 polymer ?
#
loop_
_entity_poly.entity_id
_entity_poly.type
_entity_poly.pdbx_seq_one_letter_code
_entity_poly.pdbx_strand_id
1 'polypeptide(L)'
;ASVCEHVLVRRSLCICIRGRHERLTYELLSSLTDVIDAHNIRHIFVPAHEDKHCDHQTTAQLADALRDTRPDLHFYSYPVWSRWDDPHFAQNTAPYDPVHLDTSPFRETKINAIRAHRSQLGQVVQDDPEGFVLPEPMVELFAQEDEIFWRMP
;
A
#
# COMPACT_ATOMS: atom_id res chain seq x y z
N ALA A 1 4.69 -6.85 23.78
CA ALA A 1 3.72 -5.82 23.36
C ALA A 1 4.36 -4.45 23.11
N SER A 2 5.68 -4.32 22.99
CA SER A 2 6.33 -2.99 22.94
C SER A 2 7.21 -2.74 21.70
N VAL A 3 7.29 -3.69 20.78
CA VAL A 3 8.20 -3.59 19.63
C VAL A 3 7.55 -2.96 18.41
N CYS A 4 6.22 -3.02 18.29
CA CYS A 4 5.51 -2.50 17.12
C CYS A 4 5.31 -0.98 17.13
N GLU A 5 5.20 -0.35 18.30
CA GLU A 5 4.94 1.11 18.39
C GLU A 5 6.13 1.98 17.94
N HIS A 6 7.35 1.47 17.97
CA HIS A 6 8.53 2.29 17.64
C HIS A 6 8.96 2.21 16.17
N VAL A 7 8.49 1.24 15.40
CA VAL A 7 8.91 1.05 14.01
C VAL A 7 8.04 1.84 13.03
N LEU A 8 6.76 2.01 13.33
CA LEU A 8 5.80 2.69 12.43
C LEU A 8 5.91 4.22 12.41
N VAL A 9 6.45 4.84 13.45
CA VAL A 9 6.38 6.32 13.59
C VAL A 9 7.67 7.03 13.17
N ARG A 10 8.81 6.37 13.07
CA ARG A 10 10.07 7.11 12.95
C ARG A 10 10.74 7.16 11.58
N ARG A 11 10.38 6.31 10.60
CA ARG A 11 11.00 6.33 9.25
C ARG A 11 10.10 5.70 8.19
N SER A 12 8.90 6.22 7.96
CA SER A 12 8.15 5.89 6.75
C SER A 12 8.59 6.83 5.64
N LEU A 13 9.19 6.29 4.60
CA LEU A 13 9.47 7.01 3.35
C LEU A 13 8.39 6.60 2.36
N CYS A 14 7.54 7.54 1.98
CA CYS A 14 6.57 7.34 0.91
C CYS A 14 7.22 7.74 -0.42
N ILE A 15 7.44 6.79 -1.30
CA ILE A 15 7.91 7.03 -2.66
C ILE A 15 6.69 6.94 -3.57
N CYS A 16 6.31 8.07 -4.15
CA CYS A 16 5.27 8.11 -5.17
C CYS A 16 5.92 7.92 -6.55
N ILE A 17 5.67 6.77 -7.16
CA ILE A 17 6.10 6.49 -8.54
C ILE A 17 4.96 6.94 -9.44
N ARG A 18 5.14 8.08 -10.10
CA ARG A 18 4.25 8.51 -11.19
C ARG A 18 4.85 8.04 -12.50
N GLY A 19 4.26 7.05 -13.11
CA GLY A 19 4.73 6.58 -14.40
C GLY A 19 3.60 5.96 -15.22
N ARG A 20 3.42 6.48 -16.43
CA ARG A 20 2.72 5.75 -17.50
C ARG A 20 3.64 4.61 -17.90
N HIS A 21 3.23 3.36 -17.78
CA HIS A 21 3.78 2.14 -18.40
C HIS A 21 5.26 2.20 -18.90
N GLU A 22 6.11 2.94 -18.21
CA GLU A 22 7.51 3.01 -18.57
C GLU A 22 8.21 1.77 -18.04
N ARG A 23 9.01 1.17 -18.90
CA ARG A 23 9.84 0.01 -18.55
C ARG A 23 10.55 0.28 -17.25
N LEU A 24 10.46 -0.68 -16.33
CA LEU A 24 11.29 -0.72 -15.13
C LEU A 24 12.74 -0.56 -15.56
N THR A 25 13.29 0.61 -15.35
CA THR A 25 14.65 0.90 -15.77
C THR A 25 15.61 0.52 -14.67
N TYR A 26 16.78 0.06 -15.04
CA TYR A 26 17.88 -0.18 -14.10
C TYR A 26 18.13 1.04 -13.20
N GLU A 27 18.00 2.24 -13.75
CA GLU A 27 18.15 3.50 -13.02
C GLU A 27 17.14 3.67 -11.87
N LEU A 28 15.89 3.24 -12.08
CA LEU A 28 14.87 3.31 -11.03
C LEU A 28 15.18 2.33 -9.89
N LEU A 29 15.56 1.10 -10.22
CA LEU A 29 15.97 0.10 -9.23
C LEU A 29 17.22 0.56 -8.45
N SER A 30 18.17 1.14 -9.14
CA SER A 30 19.37 1.70 -8.49
C SER A 30 19.00 2.81 -7.53
N SER A 31 18.16 3.76 -7.95
CA SER A 31 17.70 4.85 -7.10
C SER A 31 16.95 4.38 -5.86
N LEU A 32 16.11 3.35 -6.00
CA LEU A 32 15.41 2.74 -4.87
C LEU A 32 16.40 2.06 -3.92
N THR A 33 17.37 1.35 -4.44
CA THR A 33 18.41 0.69 -3.65
C THR A 33 19.20 1.72 -2.84
N ASP A 34 19.61 2.83 -3.46
CA ASP A 34 20.33 3.91 -2.77
C ASP A 34 19.51 4.48 -1.60
N VAL A 35 18.21 4.69 -1.79
CA VAL A 35 17.31 5.15 -0.73
C VAL A 35 17.18 4.12 0.39
N ILE A 36 16.99 2.85 0.05
CA ILE A 36 16.87 1.75 1.00
C ILE A 36 18.10 1.66 1.88
N ASP A 37 19.28 1.73 1.28
CA ASP A 37 20.56 1.63 1.98
C ASP A 37 20.84 2.89 2.83
N ALA A 38 20.61 4.07 2.28
CA ALA A 38 20.80 5.33 3.00
C ALA A 38 19.94 5.43 4.27
N HIS A 39 18.76 4.81 4.27
CA HIS A 39 17.83 4.84 5.40
C HIS A 39 17.78 3.56 6.21
N ASN A 40 18.60 2.56 5.89
CA ASN A 40 18.60 1.24 6.54
C ASN A 40 17.21 0.60 6.57
N ILE A 41 16.48 0.66 5.45
CA ILE A 41 15.15 0.07 5.31
C ILE A 41 15.29 -1.46 5.26
N ARG A 42 14.40 -2.19 5.95
CA ARG A 42 14.36 -3.65 5.95
C ARG A 42 12.98 -4.20 5.56
N HIS A 43 11.94 -3.41 5.67
CA HIS A 43 10.58 -3.80 5.38
C HIS A 43 10.00 -2.87 4.30
N ILE A 44 9.46 -3.48 3.25
CA ILE A 44 8.89 -2.77 2.11
C ILE A 44 7.43 -3.20 1.97
N PHE A 45 6.55 -2.21 1.90
CA PHE A 45 5.11 -2.41 1.73
C PHE A 45 4.69 -1.86 0.38
N VAL A 46 3.99 -2.68 -0.40
CA VAL A 46 3.57 -2.33 -1.76
C VAL A 46 2.11 -2.73 -2.00
N PRO A 47 1.40 -2.06 -2.92
CA PRO A 47 0.08 -2.53 -3.34
C PRO A 47 0.14 -3.95 -3.90
N ALA A 48 -0.94 -4.70 -3.72
CA ALA A 48 -1.04 -6.06 -4.21
C ALA A 48 -1.10 -6.12 -5.75
N HIS A 49 -0.56 -7.19 -6.32
CA HIS A 49 -0.60 -7.44 -7.76
C HIS A 49 -2.03 -7.57 -8.32
N GLU A 50 -2.94 -8.05 -7.48
CA GLU A 50 -4.34 -8.29 -7.81
C GLU A 50 -5.14 -7.00 -7.97
N ASP A 51 -4.60 -5.87 -7.50
CA ASP A 51 -5.24 -4.59 -7.70
C ASP A 51 -5.24 -4.20 -9.18
N LYS A 52 -6.41 -3.77 -9.67
CA LYS A 52 -6.60 -3.45 -11.09
C LYS A 52 -5.94 -2.15 -11.54
N HIS A 53 -5.53 -1.30 -10.59
CA HIS A 53 -4.92 -0.02 -10.91
C HIS A 53 -3.52 -0.21 -11.49
N CYS A 54 -3.25 0.41 -12.63
CA CYS A 54 -1.99 0.24 -13.36
C CYS A 54 -0.75 0.65 -12.54
N ASP A 55 -0.87 1.70 -11.72
CA ASP A 55 0.25 2.15 -10.86
C ASP A 55 0.54 1.14 -9.74
N HIS A 56 -0.51 0.46 -9.21
CA HIS A 56 -0.33 -0.60 -8.22
C HIS A 56 0.39 -1.80 -8.83
N GLN A 57 -0.03 -2.23 -10.01
CA GLN A 57 0.60 -3.34 -10.74
C GLN A 57 2.06 -3.03 -11.08
N THR A 58 2.34 -1.80 -11.55
CA THR A 58 3.70 -1.37 -11.84
C THR A 58 4.57 -1.35 -10.58
N THR A 59 4.02 -0.87 -9.46
CA THR A 59 4.74 -0.84 -8.18
C THR A 59 5.03 -2.25 -7.67
N ALA A 60 4.08 -3.17 -7.80
CA ALA A 60 4.26 -4.57 -7.41
C ALA A 60 5.34 -5.26 -8.26
N GLN A 61 5.34 -5.03 -9.59
CA GLN A 61 6.39 -5.55 -10.48
C GLN A 61 7.78 -5.00 -10.14
N LEU A 62 7.86 -3.73 -9.75
CA LEU A 62 9.11 -3.13 -9.29
C LEU A 62 9.61 -3.77 -7.99
N ALA A 63 8.69 -4.07 -7.08
CA ALA A 63 9.02 -4.77 -5.83
C ALA A 63 9.54 -6.19 -6.10
N ASP A 64 8.97 -6.93 -7.06
CA ASP A 64 9.47 -8.24 -7.46
C ASP A 64 10.90 -8.17 -8.00
N ALA A 65 11.15 -7.23 -8.91
CA ALA A 65 12.50 -7.04 -9.46
C ALA A 65 13.53 -6.64 -8.39
N LEU A 66 13.11 -5.86 -7.41
CA LEU A 66 13.97 -5.48 -6.28
C LEU A 66 14.22 -6.69 -5.36
N ARG A 67 13.19 -7.48 -5.05
CA ARG A 67 13.29 -8.68 -4.22
C ARG A 67 14.29 -9.69 -4.77
N ASP A 68 14.31 -9.89 -6.07
CA ASP A 68 15.24 -10.81 -6.75
C ASP A 68 16.71 -10.41 -6.51
N THR A 69 16.97 -9.14 -6.29
CA THR A 69 18.33 -8.59 -6.08
C THR A 69 18.67 -8.31 -4.62
N ARG A 70 17.66 -8.28 -3.73
CA ARG A 70 17.79 -7.88 -2.32
C ARG A 70 17.13 -8.89 -1.36
N PRO A 71 17.70 -10.09 -1.21
CA PRO A 71 17.17 -11.13 -0.31
C PRO A 71 17.23 -10.75 1.18
N ASP A 72 17.91 -9.68 1.53
CA ASP A 72 18.01 -9.13 2.88
C ASP A 72 16.78 -8.30 3.28
N LEU A 73 15.85 -8.04 2.34
CA LEU A 73 14.65 -7.25 2.56
C LEU A 73 13.41 -8.14 2.75
N HIS A 74 12.46 -7.65 3.50
CA HIS A 74 11.16 -8.26 3.70
C HIS A 74 10.09 -7.46 2.96
N PHE A 75 9.39 -8.13 2.05
CA PHE A 75 8.34 -7.51 1.24
C PHE A 75 6.97 -7.95 1.72
N TYR A 76 6.06 -6.99 1.77
CA TYR A 76 4.67 -7.18 2.12
C TYR A 76 3.78 -6.49 1.09
N SER A 77 2.79 -7.20 0.57
CA SER A 77 1.76 -6.60 -0.26
C SER A 77 0.51 -6.30 0.56
N TYR A 78 -0.24 -5.29 0.16
CA TYR A 78 -1.51 -4.93 0.76
C TYR A 78 -2.56 -4.65 -0.31
N PRO A 79 -3.83 -5.04 -0.08
CA PRO A 79 -4.91 -4.78 -1.02
C PRO A 79 -5.44 -3.36 -0.85
N VAL A 80 -5.82 -2.73 -1.96
CA VAL A 80 -6.56 -1.47 -1.94
C VAL A 80 -7.91 -1.67 -2.64
N TRP A 81 -7.90 -1.76 -3.96
CA TRP A 81 -9.12 -1.89 -4.75
C TRP A 81 -9.73 -3.28 -4.67
N SER A 82 -8.91 -4.32 -4.72
CA SER A 82 -9.39 -5.71 -4.68
C SER A 82 -10.17 -6.02 -3.41
N ARG A 83 -9.81 -5.41 -2.29
CA ARG A 83 -10.56 -5.56 -1.03
C ARG A 83 -11.96 -4.96 -1.10
N TRP A 84 -12.15 -3.92 -1.91
CA TRP A 84 -13.41 -3.22 -2.04
C TRP A 84 -14.29 -3.78 -3.16
N ASP A 85 -13.72 -4.03 -4.33
CA ASP A 85 -14.46 -4.29 -5.56
C ASP A 85 -14.43 -5.75 -6.04
N ASP A 86 -13.62 -6.62 -5.43
CA ASP A 86 -13.61 -8.05 -5.75
C ASP A 86 -14.58 -8.83 -4.84
N PRO A 87 -15.72 -9.30 -5.36
CA PRO A 87 -16.67 -10.08 -4.58
C PRO A 87 -16.11 -11.44 -4.12
N HIS A 88 -15.01 -11.87 -4.69
CA HIS A 88 -14.32 -13.12 -4.36
C HIS A 88 -13.02 -12.90 -3.59
N PHE A 89 -12.79 -11.70 -3.09
CA PHE A 89 -11.56 -11.31 -2.41
C PHE A 89 -11.07 -12.33 -1.38
N ALA A 90 -11.94 -12.74 -0.46
CA ALA A 90 -11.59 -13.69 0.58
C ALA A 90 -11.18 -15.08 0.02
N GLN A 91 -11.80 -15.52 -1.07
CA GLN A 91 -11.47 -16.79 -1.73
C GLN A 91 -10.16 -16.70 -2.52
N ASN A 92 -9.96 -15.59 -3.21
CA ASN A 92 -8.77 -15.35 -4.02
C ASN A 92 -7.51 -15.15 -3.15
N THR A 93 -7.68 -14.63 -1.96
CA THR A 93 -6.58 -14.37 -1.02
C THR A 93 -6.34 -15.48 0.01
N ALA A 94 -7.26 -16.44 0.15
CA ALA A 94 -7.12 -17.56 1.09
C ALA A 94 -5.82 -18.38 0.94
N PRO A 95 -5.24 -18.56 -0.25
CA PRO A 95 -3.95 -19.26 -0.43
C PRO A 95 -2.74 -18.48 0.12
N TYR A 96 -2.86 -17.17 0.28
CA TYR A 96 -1.81 -16.32 0.83
C TYR A 96 -2.01 -16.25 2.33
N ASP A 97 -1.05 -16.63 3.12
CA ASP A 97 -1.13 -16.57 4.59
C ASP A 97 -1.19 -15.11 5.07
N PRO A 98 -2.37 -14.50 5.28
CA PRO A 98 -2.49 -13.09 5.55
C PRO A 98 -2.04 -12.75 6.97
N VAL A 99 -1.28 -11.67 7.10
CA VAL A 99 -0.95 -11.05 8.37
C VAL A 99 -2.00 -9.97 8.65
N HIS A 100 -2.77 -10.15 9.71
CA HIS A 100 -3.74 -9.16 10.17
C HIS A 100 -3.11 -8.28 11.25
N LEU A 101 -3.18 -6.98 11.04
CA LEU A 101 -2.79 -6.00 12.06
C LEU A 101 -4.07 -5.42 12.67
N ASP A 102 -4.31 -5.74 13.95
CA ASP A 102 -5.43 -5.16 14.71
C ASP A 102 -5.24 -3.63 14.85
N THR A 103 -6.08 -2.89 14.17
CA THR A 103 -6.10 -1.42 14.22
C THR A 103 -7.22 -0.86 15.11
N SER A 104 -7.96 -1.72 15.81
CA SER A 104 -9.09 -1.30 16.66
C SER A 104 -8.69 -0.28 17.75
N PRO A 105 -7.51 -0.34 18.38
CA PRO A 105 -7.08 0.67 19.34
C PRO A 105 -6.80 2.04 18.72
N PHE A 106 -6.63 2.11 17.41
CA PHE A 106 -6.26 3.31 16.66
C PHE A 106 -7.35 3.75 15.67
N ARG A 107 -8.55 3.18 15.76
CA ARG A 107 -9.65 3.41 14.81
C ARG A 107 -9.93 4.89 14.56
N GLU A 108 -10.04 5.70 15.62
CA GLU A 108 -10.29 7.13 15.49
C GLU A 108 -9.16 7.84 14.75
N THR A 109 -7.92 7.51 15.07
CA THR A 109 -6.74 8.05 14.37
C THR A 109 -6.73 7.66 12.90
N LYS A 110 -7.09 6.40 12.59
CA LYS A 110 -7.19 5.89 11.22
C LYS A 110 -8.28 6.63 10.43
N ILE A 111 -9.46 6.82 11.00
CA ILE A 111 -10.55 7.59 10.38
C ILE A 111 -10.08 9.03 10.09
N ASN A 112 -9.45 9.68 11.06
CA ASN A 112 -8.95 11.04 10.90
C ASN A 112 -7.86 11.13 9.81
N ALA A 113 -6.98 10.14 9.73
CA ALA A 113 -5.98 10.05 8.67
C ALA A 113 -6.63 9.89 7.28
N ILE A 114 -7.62 9.02 7.11
CA ILE A 114 -8.36 8.88 5.86
C ILE A 114 -9.04 10.21 5.49
N ARG A 115 -9.72 10.84 6.43
CA ARG A 115 -10.44 12.11 6.20
C ARG A 115 -9.51 13.30 5.92
N ALA A 116 -8.25 13.23 6.32
CA ALA A 116 -7.26 14.25 5.98
C ALA A 116 -6.94 14.28 4.47
N HIS A 117 -7.21 13.20 3.74
CA HIS A 117 -7.06 13.13 2.28
C HIS A 117 -8.25 13.77 1.56
N ARG A 118 -8.47 15.06 1.78
CA ARG A 118 -9.63 15.81 1.29
C ARG A 118 -9.85 15.76 -0.22
N SER A 119 -8.77 15.66 -1.00
CA SER A 119 -8.87 15.53 -2.46
C SER A 119 -9.51 14.20 -2.87
N GLN A 120 -9.31 13.14 -2.10
CA GLN A 120 -9.91 11.83 -2.34
C GLN A 120 -11.38 11.74 -1.89
N LEU A 121 -11.84 12.74 -1.14
CA LEU A 121 -13.21 12.82 -0.64
C LEU A 121 -14.04 13.87 -1.40
N GLY A 122 -13.61 14.31 -2.58
CA GLY A 122 -14.31 15.29 -3.41
C GLY A 122 -14.38 16.69 -2.80
N GLN A 123 -13.54 17.01 -1.81
CA GLN A 123 -13.63 18.28 -1.08
C GLN A 123 -12.70 19.37 -1.62
N VAL A 124 -11.86 19.08 -2.62
CA VAL A 124 -10.86 20.01 -3.14
C VAL A 124 -11.08 20.30 -4.61
N VAL A 125 -11.30 19.28 -5.43
CA VAL A 125 -11.56 19.39 -6.87
C VAL A 125 -13.07 19.33 -7.07
N GLN A 126 -13.66 20.41 -7.60
CA GLN A 126 -15.11 20.53 -7.78
C GLN A 126 -15.49 20.74 -9.26
N ASP A 127 -14.52 20.96 -10.11
CA ASP A 127 -14.67 21.27 -11.53
C ASP A 127 -14.37 20.05 -12.44
N ASP A 128 -14.08 18.90 -11.85
CA ASP A 128 -13.91 17.64 -12.56
C ASP A 128 -15.07 16.68 -12.22
N PRO A 129 -16.12 16.59 -13.07
CA PRO A 129 -17.25 15.70 -12.82
C PRO A 129 -16.90 14.20 -12.91
N GLU A 130 -15.77 13.87 -13.53
CA GLU A 130 -15.25 12.50 -13.60
C GLU A 130 -14.17 12.24 -12.55
N GLY A 131 -13.89 13.23 -11.71
CA GLY A 131 -12.91 13.13 -10.62
C GLY A 131 -13.27 12.01 -9.66
N PHE A 132 -12.26 11.18 -9.33
CA PHE A 132 -12.45 10.09 -8.41
C PHE A 132 -12.75 10.60 -6.99
N VAL A 133 -13.80 10.04 -6.39
CA VAL A 133 -14.17 10.26 -4.99
C VAL A 133 -14.30 8.92 -4.30
N LEU A 134 -13.62 8.75 -3.16
CA LEU A 134 -13.77 7.57 -2.31
C LEU A 134 -15.22 7.45 -1.83
N PRO A 135 -15.94 6.34 -2.14
CA PRO A 135 -17.27 6.11 -1.63
C PRO A 135 -17.27 6.00 -0.10
N GLU A 136 -18.26 6.60 0.58
CA GLU A 136 -18.34 6.52 2.04
C GLU A 136 -18.33 5.08 2.57
N PRO A 137 -19.03 4.09 1.94
CA PRO A 137 -18.94 2.70 2.39
C PRO A 137 -17.53 2.09 2.31
N MET A 138 -16.69 2.57 1.36
CA MET A 138 -15.29 2.16 1.28
C MET A 138 -14.48 2.77 2.44
N VAL A 139 -14.73 4.03 2.75
CA VAL A 139 -14.12 4.69 3.92
C VAL A 139 -14.48 3.97 5.22
N GLU A 140 -15.75 3.61 5.38
CA GLU A 140 -16.23 2.86 6.54
C GLU A 140 -15.59 1.46 6.64
N LEU A 141 -15.50 0.74 5.53
CA LEU A 141 -14.84 -0.57 5.47
C LEU A 141 -13.39 -0.47 5.97
N PHE A 142 -12.61 0.42 5.36
CA PHE A 142 -11.20 0.56 5.73
C PHE A 142 -10.99 1.15 7.15
N ALA A 143 -11.94 1.93 7.64
CA ALA A 143 -11.87 2.48 8.99
C ALA A 143 -12.18 1.45 10.08
N GLN A 144 -12.99 0.43 9.79
CA GLN A 144 -13.50 -0.51 10.79
C GLN A 144 -12.71 -1.81 10.86
N GLU A 145 -12.12 -2.22 9.76
CA GLU A 145 -11.43 -3.49 9.66
C GLU A 145 -9.93 -3.39 9.93
N ASP A 146 -9.33 -4.55 10.27
CA ASP A 146 -7.89 -4.70 10.41
C ASP A 146 -7.16 -4.38 9.11
N GLU A 147 -5.91 -3.97 9.20
CA GLU A 147 -5.03 -3.96 8.05
C GLU A 147 -4.60 -5.38 7.70
N ILE A 148 -4.61 -5.68 6.41
CA ILE A 148 -4.26 -7.00 5.87
C ILE A 148 -3.00 -6.85 5.02
N PHE A 149 -2.03 -7.72 5.30
CA PHE A 149 -0.79 -7.80 4.54
C PHE A 149 -0.50 -9.25 4.17
N TRP A 150 0.13 -9.47 3.03
CA TRP A 150 0.69 -10.76 2.65
C TRP A 150 2.19 -10.65 2.55
N ARG A 151 2.90 -11.56 3.19
CA ARG A 151 4.33 -11.67 3.02
C ARG A 151 4.62 -12.21 1.61
N MET A 152 5.34 -11.44 0.83
CA MET A 152 5.79 -11.89 -0.49
C MET A 152 6.91 -12.93 -0.31
N PRO A 153 6.84 -14.10 -0.98
CA PRO A 153 7.80 -15.19 -0.85
C PRO A 153 9.21 -14.82 -1.29
#